data_ffa7fe67fdc9ccaae56cec9eebf2baba
#
_entry.id   ffa7fe67fdc9ccaae56cec9eebf2baba
#
_cell.length_a   1.000
_cell.length_b   1.000
_cell.length_c   1.000
_cell.angle_alpha   90.00
_cell.angle_beta   90.00
_cell.angle_gamma   90.00
#
_symmetry.space_group_name_H-M   'P 1'
#
loop_
_entity.id
_entity.type
_entity.pdbx_description
1 polymer ?
#
loop_
_entity_poly.entity_id
_entity_poly.type
_entity_poly.pdbx_seq_one_letter_code
_entity_poly.pdbx_strand_id
1 'polypeptide(L)'
;MNVFITGAASGLGLATSKYYASKGHNVYAADINKPESDENIFGYKLDVTNIDEIKQLKQTLMLENIKFDIIINFAGIHDMGSFLEKDLNRIKQIIDINVLGTINVNQIMYDLLTEKGKIIIITSEVAPLDPMPFNGIYNVSKTALDCYAQSLRQEMNLNNKKVITIRPGSFNTKLANGSLDSTKKLVDETVLYKKQSKKFYKIVKTFIGKPKDPTILAKLIYKVSLKKNPKLIYSKNRNIGLWLLNILPKRLQCFIIKTLLK
;
A
#
# COMPACT_ATOMS: atom_id res chain seq x y z
N MET A 1 18.57 14.00 -2.60
CA MET A 1 17.22 14.12 -2.02
C MET A 1 17.17 13.33 -0.74
N ASN A 2 16.39 13.81 0.23
CA ASN A 2 16.04 13.04 1.42
C ASN A 2 14.63 12.45 1.22
N VAL A 3 14.51 11.14 1.41
CA VAL A 3 13.26 10.41 1.17
C VAL A 3 12.87 9.63 2.41
N PHE A 4 11.68 9.90 2.97
CA PHE A 4 11.11 9.14 4.07
C PHE A 4 10.22 8.04 3.52
N ILE A 5 10.42 6.79 3.96
CA ILE A 5 9.68 5.63 3.45
C ILE A 5 9.15 4.80 4.62
N THR A 6 7.83 4.62 4.72
CA THR A 6 7.22 3.66 5.67
C THR A 6 7.03 2.30 5.01
N GLY A 7 6.98 1.22 5.81
CA GLY A 7 6.90 -0.15 5.28
C GLY A 7 8.18 -0.58 4.58
N ALA A 8 9.33 -0.08 5.04
CA ALA A 8 10.62 -0.16 4.34
C ALA A 8 11.43 -1.44 4.63
N ALA A 9 11.06 -2.27 5.60
CA ALA A 9 11.81 -3.48 5.97
C ALA A 9 11.63 -4.64 4.98
N SER A 10 10.65 -4.58 4.08
CA SER A 10 10.39 -5.69 3.16
C SER A 10 9.71 -5.26 1.86
N GLY A 11 9.63 -6.18 0.90
CA GLY A 11 8.81 -6.05 -0.31
C GLY A 11 9.07 -4.80 -1.14
N LEU A 12 7.99 -4.07 -1.48
CA LEU A 12 8.05 -2.88 -2.35
C LEU A 12 8.77 -1.71 -1.68
N GLY A 13 8.57 -1.52 -0.36
CA GLY A 13 9.23 -0.46 0.39
C GLY A 13 10.74 -0.66 0.43
N LEU A 14 11.20 -1.88 0.77
CA LEU A 14 12.63 -2.22 0.78
C LEU A 14 13.27 -2.06 -0.60
N ALA A 15 12.61 -2.57 -1.66
CA ALA A 15 13.11 -2.43 -3.02
C ALA A 15 13.22 -0.96 -3.44
N THR A 16 12.25 -0.13 -3.01
CA THR A 16 12.25 1.31 -3.27
C THR A 16 13.38 1.99 -2.50
N SER A 17 13.56 1.67 -1.21
CA SER A 17 14.65 2.20 -0.38
C SER A 17 16.02 1.91 -0.99
N LYS A 18 16.27 0.65 -1.33
CA LYS A 18 17.52 0.25 -1.99
C LYS A 18 17.73 0.95 -3.33
N TYR A 19 16.67 1.14 -4.12
CA TYR A 19 16.78 1.81 -5.40
C TYR A 19 17.11 3.30 -5.27
N TYR A 20 16.51 4.03 -4.31
CA TYR A 20 16.86 5.43 -4.05
C TYR A 20 18.28 5.56 -3.52
N ALA A 21 18.68 4.72 -2.57
CA ALA A 21 20.05 4.68 -2.03
C ALA A 21 21.08 4.42 -3.13
N SER A 22 20.85 3.49 -4.05
CA SER A 22 21.71 3.21 -5.21
C SER A 22 21.84 4.37 -6.19
N LYS A 23 20.98 5.40 -6.06
CA LYS A 23 21.05 6.67 -6.82
C LYS A 23 21.68 7.81 -6.02
N GLY A 24 22.31 7.52 -4.89
CA GLY A 24 22.97 8.50 -4.04
C GLY A 24 22.00 9.40 -3.27
N HIS A 25 20.80 8.89 -2.92
CA HIS A 25 19.82 9.63 -2.13
C HIS A 25 19.73 9.09 -0.71
N ASN A 26 19.61 9.97 0.28
CA ASN A 26 19.41 9.58 1.67
C ASN A 26 17.98 9.07 1.86
N VAL A 27 17.86 7.85 2.38
CA VAL A 27 16.60 7.18 2.64
C VAL A 27 16.41 6.99 4.14
N TYR A 28 15.38 7.60 4.69
CA TYR A 28 14.94 7.43 6.08
C TYR A 28 13.87 6.35 6.09
N ALA A 29 14.32 5.12 6.33
CA ALA A 29 13.53 3.91 6.18
C ALA A 29 12.86 3.53 7.50
N ALA A 30 11.54 3.56 7.58
CA ALA A 30 10.77 3.26 8.78
C ALA A 30 9.87 2.04 8.60
N ASP A 31 9.82 1.16 9.61
CA ASP A 31 8.96 -0.02 9.63
C ASP A 31 8.79 -0.50 11.08
N ILE A 32 7.74 -1.27 11.36
CA ILE A 32 7.56 -1.93 12.67
C ILE A 32 8.72 -2.89 12.99
N ASN A 33 9.31 -3.50 11.95
CA ASN A 33 10.57 -4.23 12.01
C ASN A 33 11.68 -3.30 11.52
N LYS A 34 12.53 -2.80 12.43
CA LYS A 34 13.57 -1.84 12.08
C LYS A 34 14.35 -2.27 10.83
N PRO A 35 14.33 -1.47 9.73
CA PRO A 35 15.14 -1.75 8.55
C PRO A 35 16.64 -1.70 8.88
N GLU A 36 17.44 -2.50 8.19
CA GLU A 36 18.89 -2.41 8.26
C GLU A 36 19.36 -1.05 7.73
N SER A 37 20.30 -0.44 8.45
CA SER A 37 20.96 0.78 8.00
C SER A 37 22.14 0.44 7.10
N ASP A 38 22.40 1.28 6.10
CA ASP A 38 23.50 1.19 5.14
C ASP A 38 23.98 2.61 4.83
N GLU A 39 25.00 2.79 3.99
CA GLU A 39 25.61 4.09 3.67
C GLU A 39 24.60 5.23 3.45
N ASN A 40 23.53 4.97 2.69
CA ASN A 40 22.49 5.94 2.37
C ASN A 40 21.08 5.51 2.87
N ILE A 41 21.01 4.54 3.79
CA ILE A 41 19.74 4.08 4.38
C ILE A 41 19.83 4.19 5.90
N PHE A 42 18.97 5.02 6.48
CA PHE A 42 18.85 5.23 7.92
C PHE A 42 17.59 4.51 8.41
N GLY A 43 17.77 3.39 9.13
CA GLY A 43 16.69 2.52 9.58
C GLY A 43 16.08 2.96 10.91
N TYR A 44 14.75 3.11 10.95
CA TYR A 44 13.98 3.46 12.14
C TYR A 44 12.93 2.41 12.43
N LYS A 45 12.81 2.01 13.71
CA LYS A 45 11.63 1.24 14.15
C LYS A 45 10.47 2.21 14.33
N LEU A 46 9.33 1.92 13.71
CA LEU A 46 8.16 2.79 13.76
C LEU A 46 6.88 1.98 13.53
N ASP A 47 5.97 2.01 14.50
CA ASP A 47 4.59 1.61 14.29
C ASP A 47 3.77 2.84 13.82
N VAL A 48 3.25 2.79 12.59
CA VAL A 48 2.46 3.89 12.02
C VAL A 48 1.12 4.11 12.71
N THR A 49 0.68 3.17 13.55
CA THR A 49 -0.52 3.31 14.38
C THR A 49 -0.24 4.01 15.72
N ASN A 50 1.04 4.09 16.11
CA ASN A 50 1.47 4.73 17.36
C ASN A 50 1.86 6.19 17.11
N ILE A 51 0.94 7.09 17.44
CA ILE A 51 1.11 8.54 17.24
C ILE A 51 2.33 9.08 18.00
N ASP A 52 2.61 8.56 19.19
CA ASP A 52 3.71 9.05 20.02
C ASP A 52 5.08 8.63 19.45
N GLU A 53 5.21 7.40 18.90
CA GLU A 53 6.41 6.99 18.18
C GLU A 53 6.67 7.87 16.97
N ILE A 54 5.63 8.24 16.21
CA ILE A 54 5.77 9.13 15.04
C ILE A 54 6.23 10.52 15.47
N LYS A 55 5.66 11.07 16.56
CA LYS A 55 6.05 12.38 17.10
C LYS A 55 7.49 12.37 17.62
N GLN A 56 7.90 11.33 18.33
CA GLN A 56 9.28 11.17 18.81
C GLN A 56 10.28 11.11 17.65
N LEU A 57 9.98 10.31 16.62
CA LEU A 57 10.82 10.27 15.42
C LEU A 57 10.88 11.64 14.74
N LYS A 58 9.76 12.35 14.60
CA LYS A 58 9.73 13.72 14.08
C LYS A 58 10.68 14.64 14.85
N GLN A 59 10.62 14.61 16.20
CA GLN A 59 11.49 15.44 17.03
C GLN A 59 12.99 15.15 16.80
N THR A 60 13.37 13.87 16.75
CA THR A 60 14.74 13.45 16.42
C THR A 60 15.20 14.03 15.09
N LEU A 61 14.38 13.87 14.03
CA LEU A 61 14.69 14.37 12.71
C LEU A 61 14.77 15.92 12.64
N MET A 62 13.94 16.61 13.45
CA MET A 62 13.99 18.07 13.54
C MET A 62 15.29 18.56 14.21
N LEU A 63 15.76 17.89 15.26
CA LEU A 63 17.03 18.20 15.91
C LEU A 63 18.23 18.01 14.98
N GLU A 64 18.14 17.06 14.07
CA GLU A 64 19.13 16.82 13.01
C GLU A 64 18.97 17.74 11.80
N ASN A 65 18.01 18.70 11.83
CA ASN A 65 17.67 19.61 10.72
C ASN A 65 17.29 18.88 9.42
N ILE A 66 16.71 17.69 9.52
CA ILE A 66 16.30 16.89 8.36
C ILE A 66 15.00 17.44 7.77
N LYS A 67 15.00 17.65 6.46
CA LYS A 67 13.80 17.94 5.65
C LYS A 67 13.70 16.91 4.52
N PHE A 68 12.46 16.54 4.16
CA PHE A 68 12.18 15.55 3.15
C PHE A 68 11.73 16.18 1.83
N ASP A 69 12.31 15.74 0.74
CA ASP A 69 11.80 16.02 -0.59
C ASP A 69 10.58 15.16 -0.92
N ILE A 70 10.53 13.96 -0.33
CA ILE A 70 9.49 12.98 -0.61
C ILE A 70 9.16 12.16 0.64
N ILE A 71 7.86 11.96 0.90
CA ILE A 71 7.34 10.95 1.84
C ILE A 71 6.63 9.89 1.01
N ILE A 72 6.97 8.60 1.23
CA ILE A 72 6.38 7.46 0.52
C ILE A 72 5.75 6.49 1.53
N ASN A 73 4.46 6.25 1.40
CA ASN A 73 3.71 5.42 2.34
C ASN A 73 3.49 4.01 1.77
N PHE A 74 4.32 3.03 2.18
CA PHE A 74 4.15 1.62 1.86
C PHE A 74 3.58 0.80 3.02
N ALA A 75 3.63 1.30 4.26
CA ALA A 75 3.12 0.57 5.41
C ALA A 75 1.69 0.08 5.16
N GLY A 76 1.48 -1.20 5.39
CA GLY A 76 0.17 -1.81 5.17
C GLY A 76 0.21 -3.33 5.22
N ILE A 77 -0.92 -3.91 5.55
CA ILE A 77 -1.14 -5.35 5.62
C ILE A 77 -2.26 -5.78 4.69
N HIS A 78 -2.22 -7.03 4.28
CA HIS A 78 -3.25 -7.67 3.48
C HIS A 78 -3.80 -8.88 4.24
N ASP A 79 -5.10 -9.10 4.10
CA ASP A 79 -5.75 -10.29 4.64
C ASP A 79 -6.98 -10.65 3.81
N MET A 80 -7.27 -11.94 3.70
CA MET A 80 -8.46 -12.48 3.07
C MET A 80 -9.42 -13.00 4.12
N GLY A 81 -10.72 -12.84 3.89
CA GLY A 81 -11.74 -13.36 4.79
C GLY A 81 -13.14 -12.89 4.44
N SER A 82 -14.12 -13.62 4.94
CA SER A 82 -15.52 -13.21 4.87
C SER A 82 -15.79 -12.08 5.87
N PHE A 83 -16.48 -11.03 5.48
CA PHE A 83 -16.96 -10.01 6.43
C PHE A 83 -17.88 -10.58 7.53
N LEU A 84 -18.55 -11.70 7.24
CA LEU A 84 -19.49 -12.31 8.19
C LEU A 84 -18.81 -13.22 9.22
N GLU A 85 -17.54 -13.59 9.00
CA GLU A 85 -16.82 -14.54 9.86
C GLU A 85 -15.48 -13.99 10.37
N LYS A 86 -15.02 -12.86 9.82
CA LYS A 86 -13.73 -12.27 10.19
C LYS A 86 -13.79 -11.65 11.57
N ASP A 87 -12.77 -11.89 12.39
CA ASP A 87 -12.60 -11.22 13.68
C ASP A 87 -12.61 -9.69 13.50
N LEU A 88 -13.46 -9.02 14.30
CA LEU A 88 -13.63 -7.58 14.26
C LEU A 88 -12.35 -6.82 14.62
N ASN A 89 -11.54 -7.34 15.54
CA ASN A 89 -10.25 -6.76 15.89
C ASN A 89 -9.29 -6.80 14.70
N ARG A 90 -9.34 -7.88 13.91
CA ARG A 90 -8.54 -7.98 12.69
C ARG A 90 -8.99 -7.01 11.61
N ILE A 91 -10.29 -6.80 11.45
CA ILE A 91 -10.85 -5.78 10.55
C ILE A 91 -10.36 -4.39 10.99
N LYS A 92 -10.50 -4.07 12.29
CA LYS A 92 -10.02 -2.81 12.86
C LYS A 92 -8.53 -2.60 12.61
N GLN A 93 -7.70 -3.60 12.87
CA GLN A 93 -6.26 -3.55 12.65
C GLN A 93 -5.89 -3.22 11.20
N ILE A 94 -6.60 -3.78 10.22
CA ILE A 94 -6.35 -3.50 8.79
C ILE A 94 -6.64 -2.02 8.48
N ILE A 95 -7.73 -1.46 9.03
CA ILE A 95 -8.06 -0.05 8.86
C ILE A 95 -7.06 0.84 9.57
N ASP A 96 -6.71 0.52 10.82
CA ASP A 96 -5.76 1.29 11.62
C ASP A 96 -4.40 1.40 10.93
N ILE A 97 -3.86 0.27 10.43
CA ILE A 97 -2.55 0.27 9.77
C ILE A 97 -2.63 0.90 8.38
N ASN A 98 -3.55 0.41 7.53
CA ASN A 98 -3.56 0.80 6.12
C ASN A 98 -4.03 2.24 5.90
N VAL A 99 -5.02 2.70 6.67
CA VAL A 99 -5.65 4.01 6.46
C VAL A 99 -5.16 5.01 7.49
N LEU A 100 -5.46 4.78 8.77
CA LEU A 100 -5.10 5.74 9.82
C LEU A 100 -3.59 5.89 9.97
N GLY A 101 -2.82 4.79 9.87
CA GLY A 101 -1.36 4.84 9.90
C GLY A 101 -0.77 5.71 8.79
N THR A 102 -1.31 5.65 7.57
CA THR A 102 -0.90 6.55 6.48
C THR A 102 -1.26 8.00 6.77
N ILE A 103 -2.46 8.26 7.30
CA ILE A 103 -2.91 9.60 7.68
C ILE A 103 -2.02 10.18 8.79
N ASN A 104 -1.78 9.41 9.86
CA ASN A 104 -0.94 9.81 10.99
C ASN A 104 0.46 10.25 10.54
N VAL A 105 1.11 9.40 9.73
CA VAL A 105 2.44 9.71 9.20
C VAL A 105 2.44 10.99 8.37
N ASN A 106 1.52 11.12 7.44
CA ASN A 106 1.46 12.30 6.57
C ASN A 106 1.17 13.58 7.37
N GLN A 107 0.24 13.53 8.33
CA GLN A 107 -0.13 14.68 9.16
C GLN A 107 1.03 15.11 10.05
N ILE A 108 1.67 14.17 10.75
CA ILE A 108 2.71 14.49 11.73
C ILE A 108 4.00 14.91 11.04
N MET A 109 4.39 14.24 9.94
CA MET A 109 5.64 14.50 9.23
C MET A 109 5.53 15.65 8.21
N TYR A 110 4.35 16.25 8.02
CA TYR A 110 4.12 17.31 7.03
C TYR A 110 5.10 18.50 7.16
N ASP A 111 5.39 18.93 8.40
CA ASP A 111 6.30 20.05 8.67
C ASP A 111 7.76 19.78 8.27
N LEU A 112 8.11 18.51 8.07
CA LEU A 112 9.43 18.11 7.57
C LEU A 112 9.49 18.10 6.04
N LEU A 113 8.38 18.29 5.32
CA LEU A 113 8.42 18.42 3.87
C LEU A 113 9.01 19.76 3.45
N THR A 114 9.91 19.72 2.45
CA THR A 114 10.39 20.91 1.77
C THR A 114 9.24 21.65 1.07
N GLU A 115 9.45 22.91 0.66
CA GLU A 115 8.42 23.72 -0.02
C GLU A 115 7.87 23.02 -1.27
N LYS A 116 8.72 22.32 -2.03
CA LYS A 116 8.33 21.55 -3.23
C LYS A 116 8.17 20.06 -2.95
N GLY A 117 8.00 19.69 -1.67
CA GLY A 117 7.90 18.32 -1.22
C GLY A 117 6.72 17.58 -1.81
N LYS A 118 6.85 16.25 -1.90
CA LYS A 118 5.83 15.36 -2.48
C LYS A 118 5.46 14.27 -1.49
N ILE A 119 4.18 13.89 -1.50
CA ILE A 119 3.71 12.68 -0.83
C ILE A 119 3.33 11.66 -1.90
N ILE A 120 3.84 10.43 -1.77
CA ILE A 120 3.49 9.31 -2.62
C ILE A 120 2.74 8.28 -1.78
N ILE A 121 1.48 8.01 -2.14
CA ILE A 121 0.62 7.07 -1.43
C ILE A 121 0.47 5.81 -2.26
N ILE A 122 0.83 4.68 -1.65
CA ILE A 122 0.73 3.36 -2.30
C ILE A 122 -0.63 2.74 -1.95
N THR A 123 -1.53 2.75 -2.91
CA THR A 123 -2.84 2.12 -2.76
C THR A 123 -2.82 0.70 -3.33
N SER A 124 -3.62 0.38 -4.31
CA SER A 124 -3.63 -0.91 -5.01
C SER A 124 -4.35 -0.79 -6.34
N GLU A 125 -4.12 -1.73 -7.26
CA GLU A 125 -4.93 -1.85 -8.48
C GLU A 125 -6.41 -2.12 -8.17
N VAL A 126 -6.72 -2.71 -7.01
CA VAL A 126 -8.10 -3.00 -6.59
C VAL A 126 -8.84 -1.78 -6.02
N ALA A 127 -8.14 -0.71 -5.65
CA ALA A 127 -8.75 0.46 -5.03
C ALA A 127 -9.91 1.08 -5.85
N PRO A 128 -9.80 1.24 -7.20
CA PRO A 128 -10.89 1.77 -8.02
C PRO A 128 -11.88 0.70 -8.49
N LEU A 129 -11.71 -0.56 -8.07
CA LEU A 129 -12.50 -1.69 -8.57
C LEU A 129 -13.52 -2.16 -7.53
N ASP A 130 -14.61 -2.74 -8.00
CA ASP A 130 -15.54 -3.46 -7.14
C ASP A 130 -14.84 -4.69 -6.53
N PRO A 131 -15.01 -4.95 -5.23
CA PRO A 131 -14.26 -5.99 -4.54
C PRO A 131 -14.69 -7.40 -4.94
N MET A 132 -13.71 -8.29 -5.06
CA MET A 132 -13.97 -9.72 -5.11
C MET A 132 -14.40 -10.23 -3.72
N PRO A 133 -15.22 -11.29 -3.63
CA PRO A 133 -15.52 -11.94 -2.36
C PRO A 133 -14.23 -12.28 -1.59
N PHE A 134 -14.30 -12.22 -0.28
CA PHE A 134 -13.20 -12.55 0.63
C PHE A 134 -11.97 -11.61 0.61
N ASN A 135 -11.90 -10.67 -0.34
CA ASN A 135 -10.90 -9.60 -0.38
C ASN A 135 -11.47 -8.23 0.04
N GLY A 136 -12.70 -8.22 0.58
CA GLY A 136 -13.46 -6.99 0.80
C GLY A 136 -12.79 -6.00 1.73
N ILE A 137 -12.29 -6.43 2.90
CA ILE A 137 -11.72 -5.50 3.89
C ILE A 137 -10.43 -4.82 3.38
N TYR A 138 -9.57 -5.56 2.69
CA TYR A 138 -8.39 -4.97 2.06
C TYR A 138 -8.80 -3.96 0.98
N ASN A 139 -9.78 -4.32 0.15
CA ASN A 139 -10.29 -3.42 -0.88
C ASN A 139 -10.86 -2.12 -0.27
N VAL A 140 -11.69 -2.23 0.79
CA VAL A 140 -12.22 -1.07 1.54
C VAL A 140 -11.09 -0.18 2.01
N SER A 141 -10.03 -0.75 2.63
CA SER A 141 -8.90 0.04 3.11
C SER A 141 -8.15 0.76 1.98
N LYS A 142 -7.96 0.12 0.84
CA LYS A 142 -7.25 0.71 -0.31
C LYS A 142 -8.11 1.71 -1.09
N THR A 143 -9.42 1.53 -1.13
CA THR A 143 -10.38 2.52 -1.66
C THR A 143 -10.44 3.76 -0.77
N ALA A 144 -10.45 3.57 0.56
CA ALA A 144 -10.39 4.68 1.50
C ALA A 144 -9.09 5.50 1.34
N LEU A 145 -7.94 4.82 1.17
CA LEU A 145 -6.67 5.49 0.87
C LEU A 145 -6.68 6.24 -0.46
N ASP A 146 -7.34 5.71 -1.47
CA ASP A 146 -7.44 6.35 -2.78
C ASP A 146 -8.27 7.64 -2.70
N CYS A 147 -9.36 7.60 -1.92
CA CYS A 147 -10.20 8.76 -1.60
C CYS A 147 -9.41 9.79 -0.77
N TYR A 148 -8.73 9.35 0.30
CA TYR A 148 -7.84 10.20 1.10
C TYR A 148 -6.77 10.88 0.25
N ALA A 149 -6.11 10.13 -0.63
CA ALA A 149 -5.08 10.68 -1.51
C ALA A 149 -5.63 11.77 -2.44
N GLN A 150 -6.89 11.66 -2.87
CA GLN A 150 -7.54 12.69 -3.69
C GLN A 150 -7.87 13.94 -2.87
N SER A 151 -8.37 13.79 -1.64
CA SER A 151 -8.65 14.93 -0.74
C SER A 151 -7.35 15.66 -0.38
N LEU A 152 -6.36 14.93 0.11
CA LEU A 152 -5.06 15.48 0.47
C LEU A 152 -4.37 16.18 -0.72
N ARG A 153 -4.55 15.68 -1.93
CA ARG A 153 -4.01 16.31 -3.14
C ARG A 153 -4.59 17.70 -3.37
N GLN A 154 -5.89 17.87 -3.14
CA GLN A 154 -6.52 19.19 -3.32
C GLN A 154 -6.00 20.18 -2.26
N GLU A 155 -5.89 19.75 -1.01
CA GLU A 155 -5.35 20.56 0.08
C GLU A 155 -3.88 20.94 -0.16
N MET A 156 -3.03 19.95 -0.47
CA MET A 156 -1.60 20.19 -0.71
C MET A 156 -1.33 21.04 -1.96
N ASN A 157 -2.23 21.00 -2.95
CA ASN A 157 -2.12 21.85 -4.14
C ASN A 157 -2.27 23.34 -3.79
N LEU A 158 -3.04 23.68 -2.75
CA LEU A 158 -3.14 25.06 -2.24
C LEU A 158 -1.79 25.59 -1.73
N ASN A 159 -0.92 24.69 -1.28
CA ASN A 159 0.44 24.99 -0.78
C ASN A 159 1.52 24.64 -1.82
N ASN A 160 1.19 24.51 -3.11
CA ASN A 160 2.11 24.15 -4.20
C ASN A 160 2.86 22.82 -4.01
N LYS A 161 2.42 21.95 -3.09
CA LYS A 161 2.94 20.60 -2.87
C LYS A 161 2.14 19.57 -3.68
N LYS A 162 2.67 18.37 -3.85
CA LYS A 162 2.05 17.38 -4.73
C LYS A 162 1.81 16.05 -4.02
N VAL A 163 0.64 15.45 -4.31
CA VAL A 163 0.31 14.08 -3.91
C VAL A 163 0.18 13.20 -5.15
N ILE A 164 0.89 12.07 -5.14
CA ILE A 164 0.90 11.10 -6.24
C ILE A 164 0.38 9.78 -5.71
N THR A 165 -0.59 9.20 -6.39
CA THR A 165 -1.11 7.87 -6.06
C THR A 165 -0.46 6.84 -6.96
N ILE A 166 0.08 5.78 -6.37
CA ILE A 166 0.60 4.61 -7.09
C ILE A 166 -0.32 3.43 -6.79
N ARG A 167 -0.83 2.79 -7.85
CA ARG A 167 -1.70 1.62 -7.79
C ARG A 167 -0.94 0.39 -8.33
N PRO A 168 -0.18 -0.32 -7.48
CA PRO A 168 0.50 -1.54 -7.89
C PRO A 168 -0.50 -2.69 -8.05
N GLY A 169 -0.26 -3.55 -9.03
CA GLY A 169 -0.82 -4.89 -9.10
C GLY A 169 0.06 -5.90 -8.36
N SER A 170 0.12 -7.15 -8.85
CA SER A 170 0.86 -8.22 -8.18
C SER A 170 2.37 -8.11 -8.39
N PHE A 171 3.13 -8.05 -7.30
CA PHE A 171 4.60 -8.10 -7.26
C PHE A 171 5.07 -9.17 -6.29
N ASN A 172 6.28 -9.71 -6.49
CA ASN A 172 6.88 -10.71 -5.60
C ASN A 172 7.27 -10.06 -4.27
N THR A 173 6.41 -10.17 -3.29
CA THR A 173 6.58 -9.58 -1.96
C THR A 173 6.03 -10.51 -0.87
N LYS A 174 6.47 -10.33 0.37
CA LYS A 174 5.89 -11.05 1.52
C LYS A 174 4.38 -10.83 1.61
N LEU A 175 3.88 -9.64 1.26
CA LEU A 175 2.46 -9.31 1.27
C LEU A 175 1.67 -10.13 0.22
N ALA A 176 2.22 -10.32 -0.98
CA ALA A 176 1.59 -11.15 -2.03
C ALA A 176 1.60 -12.64 -1.66
N ASN A 177 2.69 -13.13 -1.07
CA ASN A 177 2.76 -14.50 -0.56
C ASN A 177 1.78 -14.70 0.60
N GLY A 178 1.70 -13.75 1.53
CA GLY A 178 0.70 -13.72 2.60
C GLY A 178 -0.75 -13.74 2.12
N SER A 179 -1.03 -13.28 0.89
CA SER A 179 -2.37 -13.39 0.28
C SER A 179 -2.76 -14.84 0.00
N LEU A 180 -1.82 -15.70 -0.42
CA LEU A 180 -2.08 -17.13 -0.59
C LEU A 180 -2.29 -17.80 0.76
N ASP A 181 -1.45 -17.47 1.74
CA ASP A 181 -1.54 -18.03 3.09
C ASP A 181 -2.87 -17.64 3.76
N SER A 182 -3.27 -16.36 3.66
CA SER A 182 -4.55 -15.92 4.20
C SER A 182 -5.76 -16.51 3.46
N THR A 183 -5.63 -16.78 2.15
CA THR A 183 -6.69 -17.48 1.41
C THR A 183 -6.74 -18.96 1.81
N LYS A 184 -5.61 -19.60 2.09
CA LYS A 184 -5.58 -20.96 2.63
C LYS A 184 -6.22 -21.00 4.01
N LYS A 185 -5.85 -20.06 4.89
CA LYS A 185 -6.48 -19.90 6.21
C LYS A 185 -8.01 -19.75 6.11
N LEU A 186 -8.49 -18.94 5.16
CA LEU A 186 -9.92 -18.81 4.87
C LEU A 186 -10.56 -20.16 4.52
N VAL A 187 -9.89 -21.02 3.70
CA VAL A 187 -10.41 -22.35 3.34
C VAL A 187 -10.54 -23.25 4.56
N ASP A 188 -9.57 -23.15 5.47
CA ASP A 188 -9.49 -24.02 6.65
C ASP A 188 -10.50 -23.57 7.73
N GLU A 189 -10.71 -22.27 7.92
CA GLU A 189 -11.47 -21.70 9.05
C GLU A 189 -12.95 -21.40 8.72
N THR A 190 -13.32 -21.12 7.45
CA THR A 190 -14.69 -20.72 7.13
C THR A 190 -15.71 -21.84 7.36
N VAL A 191 -16.82 -21.49 8.00
CA VAL A 191 -17.97 -22.38 8.20
C VAL A 191 -19.01 -22.16 7.09
N LEU A 192 -19.32 -20.90 6.77
CA LEU A 192 -20.35 -20.52 5.83
C LEU A 192 -19.99 -20.78 4.36
N TYR A 193 -18.69 -20.74 4.02
CA TYR A 193 -18.22 -20.71 2.63
C TYR A 193 -17.25 -21.84 2.25
N LYS A 194 -17.38 -23.02 2.87
CA LYS A 194 -16.45 -24.15 2.67
C LYS A 194 -16.20 -24.55 1.22
N LYS A 195 -17.24 -24.59 0.39
CA LYS A 195 -17.10 -24.94 -1.04
C LYS A 195 -16.55 -23.75 -1.84
N GLN A 196 -17.11 -22.57 -1.60
CA GLN A 196 -16.77 -21.35 -2.31
C GLN A 196 -15.31 -20.91 -2.05
N SER A 197 -14.83 -21.02 -0.81
CA SER A 197 -13.46 -20.67 -0.46
C SER A 197 -12.43 -21.56 -1.17
N LYS A 198 -12.71 -22.88 -1.32
CA LYS A 198 -11.84 -23.79 -2.08
C LYS A 198 -11.75 -23.40 -3.57
N LYS A 199 -12.89 -23.02 -4.19
CA LYS A 199 -12.88 -22.54 -5.58
C LYS A 199 -12.17 -21.19 -5.70
N PHE A 200 -12.43 -20.29 -4.74
CA PHE A 200 -11.76 -19.00 -4.68
C PHE A 200 -10.24 -19.15 -4.55
N TYR A 201 -9.75 -20.05 -3.70
CA TYR A 201 -8.32 -20.35 -3.57
C TYR A 201 -7.69 -20.78 -4.89
N LYS A 202 -8.36 -21.66 -5.67
CA LYS A 202 -7.88 -22.06 -6.99
C LYS A 202 -7.79 -20.87 -7.95
N ILE A 203 -8.81 -20.00 -7.94
CA ILE A 203 -8.84 -18.79 -8.75
C ILE A 203 -7.68 -17.88 -8.35
N VAL A 204 -7.52 -17.56 -7.06
CA VAL A 204 -6.44 -16.71 -6.56
C VAL A 204 -5.06 -17.26 -6.94
N LYS A 205 -4.85 -18.57 -6.78
CA LYS A 205 -3.60 -19.24 -7.18
C LYS A 205 -3.28 -19.08 -8.67
N THR A 206 -4.31 -19.10 -9.52
CA THR A 206 -4.16 -18.90 -10.96
C THR A 206 -3.94 -17.42 -11.31
N PHE A 207 -4.66 -16.51 -10.64
CA PHE A 207 -4.62 -15.07 -10.94
C PHE A 207 -3.41 -14.35 -10.34
N ILE A 208 -2.80 -14.82 -9.25
CA ILE A 208 -1.55 -14.25 -8.73
C ILE A 208 -0.43 -14.35 -9.78
N GLY A 209 -0.52 -15.30 -10.72
CA GLY A 209 0.37 -15.41 -11.87
C GLY A 209 1.83 -15.52 -11.46
N LYS A 210 2.75 -15.16 -12.38
CA LYS A 210 4.17 -14.97 -12.07
C LYS A 210 4.35 -13.55 -11.52
N PRO A 211 4.53 -13.37 -10.19
CA PRO A 211 4.67 -12.05 -9.61
C PRO A 211 5.95 -11.39 -10.14
N LYS A 212 5.86 -10.09 -10.47
CA LYS A 212 6.98 -9.34 -11.04
C LYS A 212 7.95 -8.88 -9.96
N ASP A 213 9.19 -8.62 -10.38
CA ASP A 213 10.23 -8.06 -9.52
C ASP A 213 9.80 -6.68 -8.95
N PRO A 214 9.87 -6.50 -7.63
CA PRO A 214 9.59 -5.24 -6.95
C PRO A 214 10.38 -4.04 -7.49
N THR A 215 11.58 -4.27 -7.99
CA THR A 215 12.47 -3.23 -8.57
C THR A 215 11.80 -2.49 -9.75
N ILE A 216 10.90 -3.14 -10.46
CA ILE A 216 10.14 -2.51 -11.57
C ILE A 216 9.26 -1.37 -11.04
N LEU A 217 8.64 -1.55 -9.86
CA LEU A 217 7.84 -0.50 -9.24
C LEU A 217 8.73 0.59 -8.64
N ALA A 218 9.83 0.21 -8.00
CA ALA A 218 10.81 1.14 -7.45
C ALA A 218 11.35 2.10 -8.53
N LYS A 219 11.71 1.59 -9.70
CA LYS A 219 12.13 2.38 -10.86
C LYS A 219 11.03 3.34 -11.34
N LEU A 220 9.77 2.89 -11.35
CA LEU A 220 8.64 3.77 -11.71
C LEU A 220 8.49 4.90 -10.69
N ILE A 221 8.48 4.59 -9.39
CA ILE A 221 8.32 5.58 -8.32
C ILE A 221 9.43 6.61 -8.37
N TYR A 222 10.68 6.18 -8.50
CA TYR A 222 11.84 7.05 -8.67
C TYR A 222 11.66 7.99 -9.88
N LYS A 223 11.37 7.44 -11.07
CA LYS A 223 11.15 8.24 -12.30
C LYS A 223 10.01 9.26 -12.15
N VAL A 224 8.96 8.89 -11.44
CA VAL A 224 7.78 9.75 -11.21
C VAL A 224 8.11 10.85 -10.21
N SER A 225 8.87 10.56 -9.17
CA SER A 225 9.24 11.52 -8.14
C SER A 225 10.12 12.65 -8.66
N LEU A 226 10.91 12.41 -9.70
CA LEU A 226 11.75 13.44 -10.34
C LEU A 226 10.97 14.41 -11.24
N LYS A 227 9.75 14.07 -11.65
CA LYS A 227 8.96 14.92 -12.55
C LYS A 227 8.50 16.20 -11.85
N LYS A 228 8.67 17.35 -12.53
CA LYS A 228 8.12 18.64 -12.09
C LYS A 228 6.57 18.57 -12.05
N ASN A 229 5.97 18.00 -13.08
CA ASN A 229 4.52 17.83 -13.23
C ASN A 229 4.18 16.35 -13.47
N PRO A 230 4.15 15.50 -12.41
CA PRO A 230 3.75 14.11 -12.54
C PRO A 230 2.24 14.00 -12.80
N LYS A 231 1.81 12.88 -13.40
CA LYS A 231 0.39 12.50 -13.40
C LYS A 231 -0.07 12.27 -11.95
N LEU A 232 -1.35 12.42 -11.69
CA LEU A 232 -1.91 12.26 -10.35
C LEU A 232 -1.90 10.81 -9.88
N ILE A 233 -2.09 9.88 -10.83
CA ILE A 233 -2.22 8.44 -10.56
C ILE A 233 -1.38 7.65 -11.57
N TYR A 234 -0.66 6.66 -11.07
CA TYR A 234 0.08 5.69 -11.87
C TYR A 234 -0.31 4.26 -11.48
N SER A 235 -0.61 3.43 -12.47
CA SER A 235 -0.85 2.01 -12.26
C SER A 235 0.28 1.19 -12.91
N LYS A 236 0.69 0.10 -12.26
CA LYS A 236 1.72 -0.79 -12.78
C LYS A 236 1.37 -2.24 -12.51
N ASN A 237 1.47 -3.07 -13.54
CA ASN A 237 1.20 -4.51 -13.47
C ASN A 237 -0.26 -4.85 -13.11
N ARG A 238 -1.22 -4.19 -13.77
CA ARG A 238 -2.67 -4.39 -13.54
C ARG A 238 -3.12 -5.77 -14.02
N ASN A 239 -4.06 -6.36 -13.29
CA ASN A 239 -4.76 -7.55 -13.70
C ASN A 239 -5.88 -7.20 -14.70
N ILE A 240 -5.70 -7.60 -15.96
CA ILE A 240 -6.64 -7.30 -17.05
C ILE A 240 -7.99 -7.98 -16.80
N GLY A 241 -8.00 -9.21 -16.25
CA GLY A 241 -9.23 -9.95 -15.97
C GLY A 241 -10.12 -9.27 -14.94
N LEU A 242 -9.52 -8.75 -13.85
CA LEU A 242 -10.26 -7.95 -12.86
C LEU A 242 -10.80 -6.67 -13.47
N TRP A 243 -10.03 -6.00 -14.30
CA TRP A 243 -10.47 -4.79 -14.97
C TRP A 243 -11.65 -5.06 -15.94
N LEU A 244 -11.57 -6.11 -16.76
CA LEU A 244 -12.65 -6.51 -17.65
C LEU A 244 -13.93 -6.86 -16.88
N LEU A 245 -13.82 -7.59 -15.76
CA LEU A 245 -14.96 -7.88 -14.90
C LEU A 245 -15.64 -6.58 -14.41
N ASN A 246 -14.86 -5.57 -14.07
CA ASN A 246 -15.36 -4.30 -13.53
C ASN A 246 -16.00 -3.35 -14.56
N ILE A 247 -15.85 -3.61 -15.85
CA ILE A 247 -16.59 -2.86 -16.90
C ILE A 247 -18.04 -3.32 -16.98
N LEU A 248 -18.34 -4.55 -16.54
CA LEU A 248 -19.66 -5.13 -16.61
C LEU A 248 -20.61 -4.47 -15.59
N PRO A 249 -21.94 -4.44 -15.87
CA PRO A 249 -22.93 -4.01 -14.88
C PRO A 249 -22.84 -4.86 -13.60
N LYS A 250 -23.03 -4.24 -12.44
CA LYS A 250 -22.84 -4.90 -11.12
C LYS A 250 -23.68 -6.17 -10.95
N ARG A 251 -24.90 -6.22 -11.48
CA ARG A 251 -25.72 -7.44 -11.44
C ARG A 251 -25.07 -8.59 -12.19
N LEU A 252 -24.47 -8.30 -13.35
CA LEU A 252 -23.79 -9.31 -14.17
C LEU A 252 -22.49 -9.76 -13.50
N GLN A 253 -21.72 -8.84 -12.90
CA GLN A 253 -20.55 -9.19 -12.07
C GLN A 253 -20.94 -10.17 -10.96
N CYS A 254 -21.98 -9.85 -10.17
CA CYS A 254 -22.48 -10.71 -9.09
C CYS A 254 -22.91 -12.09 -9.61
N PHE A 255 -23.58 -12.14 -10.76
CA PHE A 255 -23.98 -13.40 -11.38
C PHE A 255 -22.78 -14.24 -11.80
N ILE A 256 -21.79 -13.66 -12.48
CA ILE A 256 -20.57 -14.33 -12.91
C ILE A 256 -19.79 -14.85 -11.68
N ILE A 257 -19.57 -14.00 -10.67
CA ILE A 257 -18.87 -14.39 -9.43
C ILE A 257 -19.60 -15.53 -8.72
N LYS A 258 -20.91 -15.44 -8.61
CA LYS A 258 -21.74 -16.50 -8.02
C LYS A 258 -21.59 -17.82 -8.79
N THR A 259 -21.61 -17.77 -10.13
CA THR A 259 -21.49 -18.96 -10.98
C THR A 259 -20.10 -19.59 -10.87
N LEU A 260 -19.04 -18.77 -10.82
CA LEU A 260 -17.66 -19.24 -10.67
C LEU A 260 -17.40 -19.89 -9.30
N LEU A 261 -18.05 -19.40 -8.25
CA LEU A 261 -17.81 -19.85 -6.87
C LEU A 261 -18.84 -20.87 -6.37
N LYS A 262 -20.01 -21.01 -6.99
CA LYS A 262 -21.03 -21.99 -6.64
C LYS A 262 -20.62 -23.41 -7.05
#